data_f96665e5e9eb53d822ffe40f077d7608
#
_entry.id   f96665e5e9eb53d822ffe40f077d7608
#
_cell.length_a   1.000
_cell.length_b   1.000
_cell.length_c   1.000
_cell.angle_alpha   90.00
_cell.angle_beta   90.00
_cell.angle_gamma   90.00
#
_symmetry.space_group_name_H-M   'P 1'
#
loop_
_entity.id
_entity.type
_entity.pdbx_description
1 polymer ?
#
loop_
_entity_poly.entity_id
_entity_poly.type
_entity_poly.pdbx_seq_one_letter_code
_entity_poly.pdbx_strand_id
1 'polypeptide(L)'
;MNFKPLPLLAIAALLSGVTEMSAQKKEMDHSVYDSWQSVSDIHKSDDGNILIWSVNPQEGDGTLYVRNMTPGRKGKPECREISIPRGSQPSLDPKGKWLYLRVKPQFAKTRQEKIDKKKAEDMTKDTLAAVDLTTMTVKKYGRVDSYTTGALAKPYVAYKSTWKHYKDTSDKKGTDKSGLIILNPATDRKDTLKYIDAYSFNQDGTVLLMTSKKDKKDSLSVTAVMIAHAPACLDTLAKGAESYSRLTLNDAEDQLVFLGSKDKSKNRNKCQALYLTSIQAIKTGKTVRQAHRPIVEATDSTTVISKDGRWAYSTKEIIAEGTKVEGTPGWTLNENTELYFTPDGKRLFLGIGAIRPPKDTTIVDFETAQLDIWNWDAVYTPPQQRLNVNKTLKKTYSATIDLAEPGRIVPLTTSKFAGIRLMNGGLSEWVLASDNAKYARTTVWNYNNRYDFTLVNVKDGSRKVVAEGLNVGRFDMSPSGKYLVW
;
A
#
# COMPACT_ATOMS: atom_id res chain seq x y z
N MET A 1 26.15 -88.55 -27.81
CA MET A 1 25.59 -87.37 -27.15
C MET A 1 25.96 -86.15 -28.01
N ASN A 2 24.97 -85.64 -28.78
CA ASN A 2 25.17 -84.59 -29.74
C ASN A 2 24.89 -83.24 -29.01
N PHE A 3 25.92 -82.44 -28.76
CA PHE A 3 25.76 -81.05 -28.36
C PHE A 3 25.60 -80.21 -29.62
N LYS A 4 24.46 -79.58 -29.78
CA LYS A 4 24.23 -78.56 -30.78
C LYS A 4 24.81 -77.25 -30.26
N PRO A 5 25.59 -76.48 -31.02
CA PRO A 5 26.03 -75.17 -30.61
C PRO A 5 24.88 -74.15 -30.74
N LEU A 6 24.54 -73.47 -29.64
CA LEU A 6 23.64 -72.32 -29.63
C LEU A 6 24.33 -71.15 -30.39
N PRO A 7 23.62 -70.38 -31.19
CA PRO A 7 24.25 -69.38 -32.02
C PRO A 7 24.70 -68.15 -31.22
N LEU A 8 25.98 -68.01 -31.20
CA LEU A 8 26.67 -66.77 -30.64
C LEU A 8 26.21 -65.46 -31.31
N LEU A 9 25.45 -65.57 -32.43
CA LEU A 9 24.91 -64.44 -33.16
C LEU A 9 23.77 -63.72 -32.45
N ALA A 10 23.04 -64.35 -31.52
CA ALA A 10 21.90 -63.70 -30.80
C ALA A 10 22.35 -62.77 -29.68
N ILE A 11 23.56 -62.94 -29.16
CA ILE A 11 24.12 -62.08 -28.08
C ILE A 11 24.77 -60.84 -28.67
N ALA A 12 25.32 -60.89 -29.88
CA ALA A 12 25.88 -59.69 -30.55
C ALA A 12 24.81 -58.75 -31.04
N ALA A 13 23.58 -59.19 -31.35
CA ALA A 13 22.46 -58.29 -31.72
C ALA A 13 21.80 -57.56 -30.54
N LEU A 14 21.97 -58.03 -29.31
CA LEU A 14 21.47 -57.37 -28.10
C LEU A 14 22.44 -56.31 -27.54
N LEU A 15 23.69 -56.28 -27.95
CA LEU A 15 24.71 -55.33 -27.54
C LEU A 15 24.87 -54.12 -28.48
N SER A 16 24.29 -54.17 -29.70
CA SER A 16 24.35 -53.07 -30.67
C SER A 16 23.12 -52.15 -30.63
N GLY A 17 22.22 -52.34 -29.68
CA GLY A 17 20.98 -51.56 -29.52
C GLY A 17 21.05 -50.49 -28.41
N VAL A 18 22.19 -50.29 -27.77
CA VAL A 18 22.36 -49.10 -26.92
C VAL A 18 22.82 -47.95 -27.80
N THR A 19 21.91 -47.46 -28.63
CA THR A 19 22.05 -46.08 -29.10
C THR A 19 22.07 -45.24 -27.82
N GLU A 20 23.23 -44.73 -27.48
CA GLU A 20 23.32 -43.59 -26.59
C GLU A 20 22.36 -42.54 -27.14
N MET A 21 21.16 -42.46 -26.57
CA MET A 21 20.37 -41.24 -26.66
C MET A 21 21.18 -40.21 -25.90
N SER A 22 22.25 -39.73 -26.52
CA SER A 22 22.86 -38.46 -26.15
C SER A 22 21.74 -37.44 -26.30
N ALA A 23 21.09 -37.11 -25.20
CA ALA A 23 20.19 -35.99 -25.17
C ALA A 23 21.08 -34.75 -25.47
N GLN A 24 21.18 -34.44 -26.77
CA GLN A 24 21.93 -33.31 -27.25
C GLN A 24 21.30 -32.10 -26.56
N LYS A 25 22.00 -31.62 -25.55
CA LYS A 25 21.54 -30.41 -24.87
C LYS A 25 21.36 -29.35 -25.92
N LYS A 26 20.15 -28.82 -26.05
CA LYS A 26 19.84 -27.76 -26.98
C LYS A 26 20.83 -26.60 -26.70
N GLU A 27 21.48 -26.13 -27.75
CA GLU A 27 22.34 -24.94 -27.64
C GLU A 27 21.53 -23.77 -27.05
N MET A 28 22.12 -23.07 -26.09
CA MET A 28 21.50 -21.89 -25.51
C MET A 28 21.69 -20.70 -26.47
N ASP A 29 20.63 -20.38 -27.19
CA ASP A 29 20.53 -19.16 -27.98
C ASP A 29 19.45 -18.23 -27.40
N HIS A 30 19.29 -17.04 -27.98
CA HIS A 30 18.31 -16.05 -27.54
C HIS A 30 16.87 -16.56 -27.54
N SER A 31 16.53 -17.60 -28.31
CA SER A 31 15.17 -18.14 -28.42
C SER A 31 14.66 -18.83 -27.16
N VAL A 32 15.57 -19.23 -26.26
CA VAL A 32 15.20 -19.93 -25.02
C VAL A 32 15.05 -19.00 -23.82
N TYR A 33 15.54 -17.76 -23.87
CA TYR A 33 15.55 -16.84 -22.72
C TYR A 33 14.16 -16.50 -22.21
N ASP A 34 13.21 -16.27 -23.10
CA ASP A 34 11.84 -15.94 -22.73
C ASP A 34 11.11 -17.06 -21.98
N SER A 35 11.58 -18.30 -22.18
CA SER A 35 11.05 -19.49 -21.51
C SER A 35 11.65 -19.76 -20.12
N TRP A 36 12.71 -19.04 -19.74
CA TRP A 36 13.31 -19.20 -18.42
C TRP A 36 12.33 -18.84 -17.33
N GLN A 37 12.25 -19.68 -16.33
CA GLN A 37 11.26 -19.56 -15.27
C GLN A 37 11.89 -19.08 -13.98
N SER A 38 11.16 -18.22 -13.29
CA SER A 38 11.48 -17.76 -11.93
C SER A 38 10.35 -18.10 -10.98
N VAL A 39 10.70 -18.42 -9.73
CA VAL A 39 9.74 -18.60 -8.65
C VAL A 39 9.62 -17.28 -7.88
N SER A 40 8.40 -16.80 -7.70
CA SER A 40 8.08 -15.57 -6.96
C SER A 40 6.80 -15.74 -6.14
N ASP A 41 6.40 -14.67 -5.44
CA ASP A 41 5.17 -14.62 -4.65
C ASP A 41 5.04 -15.80 -3.65
N ILE A 42 6.14 -16.15 -2.98
CA ILE A 42 6.15 -17.25 -2.02
C ILE A 42 5.50 -16.78 -0.72
N HIS A 43 4.34 -17.35 -0.39
CA HIS A 43 3.60 -17.08 0.85
C HIS A 43 3.26 -18.40 1.55
N LYS A 44 3.22 -18.36 2.86
CA LYS A 44 2.73 -19.45 3.70
C LYS A 44 1.71 -18.92 4.70
N SER A 45 0.75 -19.78 5.11
CA SER A 45 -0.11 -19.49 6.26
C SER A 45 0.67 -19.56 7.57
N ASP A 46 0.15 -18.92 8.62
CA ASP A 46 0.80 -18.89 9.94
C ASP A 46 0.92 -20.29 10.55
N ASP A 47 -0.03 -21.18 10.28
CA ASP A 47 -0.02 -22.58 10.68
C ASP A 47 0.86 -23.48 9.80
N GLY A 48 1.43 -22.92 8.71
CA GLY A 48 2.29 -23.63 7.76
C GLY A 48 1.56 -24.63 6.85
N ASN A 49 0.23 -24.75 6.91
CA ASN A 49 -0.53 -25.72 6.13
C ASN A 49 -0.79 -25.30 4.68
N ILE A 50 -0.77 -24.01 4.39
CA ILE A 50 -0.97 -23.48 3.04
C ILE A 50 0.35 -22.92 2.51
N LEU A 51 0.75 -23.36 1.33
CA LEU A 51 1.88 -22.83 0.58
C LEU A 51 1.40 -22.29 -0.76
N ILE A 52 1.84 -21.09 -1.11
CA ILE A 52 1.51 -20.39 -2.34
C ILE A 52 2.82 -19.97 -3.00
N TRP A 53 2.93 -20.16 -4.32
CA TRP A 53 4.06 -19.64 -5.10
C TRP A 53 3.65 -19.42 -6.54
N SER A 54 4.35 -18.53 -7.23
CA SER A 54 4.18 -18.29 -8.65
C SER A 54 5.40 -18.79 -9.43
N VAL A 55 5.17 -19.39 -10.58
CA VAL A 55 6.19 -19.73 -11.56
C VAL A 55 5.94 -18.88 -12.80
N ASN A 56 6.87 -18.01 -13.11
CA ASN A 56 6.72 -17.05 -14.20
C ASN A 56 7.83 -17.23 -15.22
N PRO A 57 7.51 -17.32 -16.53
CA PRO A 57 8.52 -17.20 -17.59
C PRO A 57 9.06 -15.76 -17.64
N GLN A 58 10.18 -15.54 -18.32
CA GLN A 58 10.74 -14.22 -18.57
C GLN A 58 9.74 -13.36 -19.35
N GLU A 59 9.12 -13.92 -20.39
CA GLU A 59 8.05 -13.31 -21.17
C GLU A 59 6.92 -14.33 -21.36
N GLY A 60 5.67 -13.94 -21.05
CA GLY A 60 4.50 -14.79 -21.22
C GLY A 60 3.59 -14.89 -20.00
N ASP A 61 2.77 -15.93 -20.02
CA ASP A 61 1.79 -16.19 -18.96
C ASP A 61 2.41 -17.09 -17.88
N GLY A 62 2.50 -16.58 -16.64
CA GLY A 62 2.90 -17.38 -15.47
C GLY A 62 1.75 -18.19 -14.88
N THR A 63 2.05 -18.98 -13.87
CA THR A 63 1.06 -19.78 -13.13
C THR A 63 1.30 -19.68 -11.63
N LEU A 64 0.24 -19.42 -10.88
CA LEU A 64 0.24 -19.46 -9.42
C LEU A 64 -0.22 -20.83 -8.95
N TYR A 65 0.52 -21.41 -8.02
CA TYR A 65 0.24 -22.70 -7.40
C TYR A 65 -0.19 -22.49 -5.95
N VAL A 66 -1.15 -23.27 -5.52
CA VAL A 66 -1.63 -23.29 -4.13
C VAL A 66 -1.66 -24.74 -3.64
N ARG A 67 -0.92 -25.00 -2.58
CA ARG A 67 -0.85 -26.33 -1.97
C ARG A 67 -1.41 -26.27 -0.55
N ASN A 68 -2.38 -27.14 -0.28
CA ASN A 68 -2.92 -27.36 1.05
C ASN A 68 -2.36 -28.68 1.61
N MET A 69 -1.63 -28.58 2.71
CA MET A 69 -0.98 -29.70 3.39
C MET A 69 -1.68 -30.05 4.71
N THR A 70 -2.91 -29.54 4.93
CA THR A 70 -3.67 -29.83 6.15
C THR A 70 -3.82 -31.34 6.34
N PRO A 71 -3.52 -31.89 7.51
CA PRO A 71 -3.66 -33.33 7.79
C PRO A 71 -5.09 -33.79 7.53
N GLY A 72 -5.24 -34.83 6.73
CA GLY A 72 -6.52 -35.49 6.47
C GLY A 72 -7.02 -36.31 7.68
N ARG A 73 -8.26 -36.89 7.55
CA ARG A 73 -8.94 -37.71 8.54
C ARG A 73 -8.13 -38.91 8.97
N LYS A 74 -7.18 -39.16 9.47
CA LYS A 74 -6.30 -40.27 9.93
C LYS A 74 -4.84 -39.81 10.08
N GLY A 75 -4.57 -38.47 10.19
CA GLY A 75 -3.22 -37.97 10.41
C GLY A 75 -2.28 -38.12 9.21
N LYS A 76 -2.76 -38.56 8.05
CA LYS A 76 -1.98 -38.54 6.80
C LYS A 76 -2.15 -37.17 6.11
N PRO A 77 -1.08 -36.52 5.67
CA PRO A 77 -1.21 -35.28 4.92
C PRO A 77 -1.96 -35.57 3.61
N GLU A 78 -3.15 -35.00 3.47
CA GLU A 78 -3.87 -34.98 2.21
C GLU A 78 -3.42 -33.76 1.42
N CYS A 79 -2.29 -33.93 0.71
CA CYS A 79 -1.74 -32.86 -0.10
C CYS A 79 -2.64 -32.59 -1.30
N ARG A 80 -3.36 -31.48 -1.27
CA ARG A 80 -4.16 -31.00 -2.41
C ARG A 80 -3.48 -29.78 -3.02
N GLU A 81 -3.35 -29.79 -4.34
CA GLU A 81 -2.73 -28.71 -5.09
C GLU A 81 -3.64 -28.26 -6.24
N ILE A 82 -3.69 -26.97 -6.47
CA ILE A 82 -4.31 -26.38 -7.66
C ILE A 82 -3.35 -25.40 -8.32
N SER A 83 -3.47 -25.29 -9.63
CA SER A 83 -2.78 -24.30 -10.44
C SER A 83 -3.76 -23.28 -10.99
N ILE A 84 -3.40 -22.01 -10.92
CA ILE A 84 -4.21 -20.88 -11.40
C ILE A 84 -3.39 -20.15 -12.46
N PRO A 85 -3.65 -20.42 -13.76
CA PRO A 85 -2.95 -19.71 -14.85
C PRO A 85 -3.13 -18.21 -14.73
N ARG A 86 -2.03 -17.45 -14.87
CA ARG A 86 -1.96 -16.00 -14.78
C ARG A 86 -2.35 -15.42 -13.41
N GLY A 87 -2.37 -16.23 -12.36
CA GLY A 87 -2.56 -15.79 -10.98
C GLY A 87 -1.40 -14.90 -10.53
N SER A 88 -1.70 -13.84 -9.80
CA SER A 88 -0.72 -12.88 -9.29
C SER A 88 -1.23 -12.13 -8.06
N GLN A 89 -0.31 -11.54 -7.30
CA GLN A 89 -0.62 -10.76 -6.10
C GLN A 89 -1.55 -11.52 -5.13
N PRO A 90 -1.15 -12.70 -4.64
CA PRO A 90 -1.96 -13.47 -3.70
C PRO A 90 -2.04 -12.77 -2.34
N SER A 91 -3.19 -12.87 -1.68
CA SER A 91 -3.42 -12.40 -0.32
C SER A 91 -4.28 -13.42 0.42
N LEU A 92 -3.76 -13.98 1.50
CA LEU A 92 -4.52 -14.83 2.41
C LEU A 92 -5.42 -13.99 3.29
N ASP A 93 -6.63 -14.48 3.58
CA ASP A 93 -7.42 -13.88 4.64
C ASP A 93 -6.76 -14.16 6.01
N PRO A 94 -6.97 -13.31 7.03
CA PRO A 94 -6.35 -13.50 8.34
C PRO A 94 -6.69 -14.83 9.03
N LYS A 95 -7.76 -15.53 8.61
CA LYS A 95 -8.18 -16.84 9.13
C LYS A 95 -7.66 -18.02 8.29
N GLY A 96 -6.97 -17.76 7.18
CA GLY A 96 -6.42 -18.78 6.31
C GLY A 96 -7.45 -19.67 5.61
N LYS A 97 -8.71 -19.26 5.49
CA LYS A 97 -9.76 -20.02 4.79
C LYS A 97 -9.89 -19.66 3.34
N TRP A 98 -9.60 -18.40 2.99
CA TRP A 98 -9.74 -17.87 1.66
C TRP A 98 -8.42 -17.29 1.17
N LEU A 99 -8.14 -17.52 -0.10
CA LEU A 99 -7.07 -16.86 -0.83
C LEU A 99 -7.69 -15.98 -1.91
N TYR A 100 -7.30 -14.72 -1.91
CA TYR A 100 -7.68 -13.76 -2.94
C TYR A 100 -6.48 -13.47 -3.83
N LEU A 101 -6.72 -13.30 -5.12
CA LEU A 101 -5.66 -13.02 -6.09
C LEU A 101 -6.23 -12.33 -7.33
N ARG A 102 -5.33 -11.76 -8.12
CA ARG A 102 -5.66 -11.28 -9.46
C ARG A 102 -5.34 -12.34 -10.49
N VAL A 103 -6.20 -12.50 -11.46
CA VAL A 103 -5.92 -13.26 -12.68
C VAL A 103 -5.71 -12.24 -13.81
N LYS A 104 -4.48 -12.17 -14.29
CA LYS A 104 -4.10 -11.27 -15.38
C LYS A 104 -4.79 -11.68 -16.69
N PRO A 105 -5.03 -10.77 -17.63
CA PRO A 105 -5.40 -11.11 -19.00
C PRO A 105 -4.30 -11.95 -19.66
N GLN A 106 -4.61 -12.64 -20.75
CA GLN A 106 -3.60 -13.36 -21.54
C GLN A 106 -2.52 -12.39 -22.04
N PHE A 107 -1.27 -12.77 -21.94
CA PHE A 107 -0.12 -11.98 -22.39
C PHE A 107 -0.26 -11.57 -23.86
N ALA A 108 -0.58 -12.54 -24.73
CA ALA A 108 -0.77 -12.28 -26.16
C ALA A 108 -1.84 -11.21 -26.42
N LYS A 109 -2.96 -11.24 -25.67
CA LYS A 109 -4.02 -10.25 -25.79
C LYS A 109 -3.57 -8.86 -25.36
N THR A 110 -2.92 -8.74 -24.21
CA THR A 110 -2.43 -7.44 -23.73
C THR A 110 -1.32 -6.88 -24.59
N ARG A 111 -0.47 -7.74 -25.16
CA ARG A 111 0.54 -7.37 -26.14
C ARG A 111 -0.10 -6.80 -27.40
N GLN A 112 -1.12 -7.47 -27.94
CA GLN A 112 -1.85 -6.97 -29.12
C GLN A 112 -2.54 -5.65 -28.84
N GLU A 113 -3.20 -5.50 -27.69
CA GLU A 113 -3.84 -4.22 -27.30
C GLU A 113 -2.84 -3.06 -27.19
N LYS A 114 -1.59 -3.32 -26.76
CA LYS A 114 -0.50 -2.32 -26.77
C LYS A 114 -0.02 -2.00 -28.18
N ILE A 115 0.10 -2.99 -29.05
CA ILE A 115 0.43 -2.79 -30.48
C ILE A 115 -0.63 -1.92 -31.16
N ASP A 116 -1.91 -2.17 -30.85
CA ASP A 116 -3.06 -1.41 -31.34
C ASP A 116 -3.16 -0.01 -30.69
N LYS A 117 -2.20 0.35 -29.80
CA LYS A 117 -2.15 1.63 -29.09
C LYS A 117 -3.45 1.96 -28.33
N LYS A 118 -4.14 0.94 -27.80
CA LYS A 118 -5.30 1.15 -26.94
C LYS A 118 -4.91 1.95 -25.70
N LYS A 119 -5.79 2.86 -25.29
CA LYS A 119 -5.60 3.60 -24.04
C LYS A 119 -5.66 2.65 -22.86
N ALA A 120 -4.92 2.95 -21.78
CA ALA A 120 -4.87 2.13 -20.58
C ALA A 120 -6.26 1.84 -19.96
N GLU A 121 -7.21 2.77 -20.11
CA GLU A 121 -8.60 2.64 -19.67
C GLU A 121 -9.41 1.60 -20.49
N ASP A 122 -9.07 1.45 -21.77
CA ASP A 122 -9.75 0.54 -22.72
C ASP A 122 -9.10 -0.86 -22.80
N MET A 123 -7.95 -1.04 -22.19
CA MET A 123 -7.28 -2.34 -22.14
C MET A 123 -8.05 -3.33 -21.25
N THR A 124 -7.90 -4.61 -21.57
CA THR A 124 -8.46 -5.69 -20.75
C THR A 124 -7.88 -5.63 -19.33
N LYS A 125 -8.75 -5.61 -18.33
CA LYS A 125 -8.37 -5.51 -16.91
C LYS A 125 -8.26 -6.89 -16.25
N ASP A 126 -7.58 -6.93 -15.12
CA ASP A 126 -7.46 -8.13 -14.28
C ASP A 126 -8.84 -8.58 -13.79
N THR A 127 -8.92 -9.85 -13.43
CA THR A 127 -10.11 -10.46 -12.80
C THR A 127 -9.77 -10.81 -11.37
N LEU A 128 -10.62 -10.47 -10.41
CA LEU A 128 -10.51 -10.95 -9.04
C LEU A 128 -10.88 -12.44 -8.99
N ALA A 129 -10.06 -13.25 -8.35
CA ALA A 129 -10.39 -14.62 -8.00
C ALA A 129 -10.34 -14.81 -6.48
N ALA A 130 -11.25 -15.63 -5.96
CA ALA A 130 -11.25 -16.11 -4.58
C ALA A 130 -11.19 -17.65 -4.59
N VAL A 131 -10.29 -18.20 -3.81
CA VAL A 131 -10.09 -19.64 -3.64
C VAL A 131 -10.57 -20.03 -2.25
N ASP A 132 -11.51 -20.93 -2.17
CA ASP A 132 -11.82 -21.62 -0.92
C ASP A 132 -10.75 -22.68 -0.65
N LEU A 133 -9.90 -22.44 0.33
CA LEU A 133 -8.76 -23.31 0.66
C LEU A 133 -9.19 -24.64 1.32
N THR A 134 -10.45 -24.72 1.79
CA THR A 134 -11.02 -25.98 2.32
C THR A 134 -11.40 -26.93 1.20
N THR A 135 -12.05 -26.40 0.17
CA THR A 135 -12.54 -27.19 -0.98
C THR A 135 -11.62 -27.15 -2.19
N MET A 136 -10.63 -26.26 -2.18
CA MET A 136 -9.71 -25.95 -3.30
C MET A 136 -10.46 -25.51 -4.57
N THR A 137 -11.60 -24.82 -4.39
CA THR A 137 -12.40 -24.31 -5.50
C THR A 137 -12.12 -22.84 -5.79
N VAL A 138 -12.03 -22.49 -7.07
CA VAL A 138 -11.73 -21.13 -7.54
C VAL A 138 -12.99 -20.49 -8.07
N LYS A 139 -13.37 -19.35 -7.48
CA LYS A 139 -14.44 -18.48 -8.00
C LYS A 139 -13.82 -17.23 -8.62
N LYS A 140 -14.29 -16.83 -9.80
CA LYS A 140 -13.82 -15.63 -10.51
C LYS A 140 -14.91 -14.57 -10.49
N TYR A 141 -14.48 -13.34 -10.18
CA TYR A 141 -15.34 -12.15 -10.15
C TYR A 141 -14.84 -11.16 -11.21
N GLY A 142 -15.67 -10.28 -11.69
CA GLY A 142 -15.33 -9.39 -12.80
C GLY A 142 -14.08 -8.52 -12.60
N ARG A 143 -13.98 -7.49 -13.42
CA ARG A 143 -12.82 -6.57 -13.47
C ARG A 143 -12.42 -6.04 -12.09
N VAL A 144 -11.13 -6.05 -11.81
CA VAL A 144 -10.56 -5.53 -10.57
C VAL A 144 -9.45 -4.52 -10.88
N ASP A 145 -9.55 -3.33 -10.29
CA ASP A 145 -8.51 -2.32 -10.36
C ASP A 145 -7.57 -2.40 -9.14
N SER A 146 -8.13 -2.60 -7.96
CA SER A 146 -7.42 -2.84 -6.69
C SER A 146 -8.29 -3.68 -5.77
N TYR A 147 -7.68 -4.38 -4.83
CA TYR A 147 -8.41 -5.08 -3.78
C TYR A 147 -7.66 -5.06 -2.46
N THR A 148 -8.39 -5.24 -1.38
CA THR A 148 -7.86 -5.47 -0.03
C THR A 148 -8.72 -6.53 0.66
N THR A 149 -8.12 -7.28 1.55
CA THR A 149 -8.76 -8.39 2.26
C THR A 149 -9.02 -8.01 3.70
N GLY A 150 -10.07 -8.57 4.30
CA GLY A 150 -10.42 -8.39 5.68
C GLY A 150 -11.21 -9.57 6.21
N ALA A 151 -11.07 -9.84 7.50
CA ALA A 151 -11.74 -10.94 8.19
C ALA A 151 -12.87 -10.44 9.08
N LEU A 152 -13.58 -9.39 8.70
CA LEU A 152 -14.82 -9.00 9.40
C LEU A 152 -15.57 -10.28 9.81
N ALA A 153 -16.37 -10.36 10.78
CA ALA A 153 -16.99 -11.60 11.31
C ALA A 153 -17.19 -12.78 10.31
N LYS A 154 -17.12 -12.48 9.01
CA LYS A 154 -17.19 -13.37 7.84
C LYS A 154 -16.07 -13.02 6.85
N PRO A 155 -15.71 -13.92 5.91
CA PRO A 155 -14.71 -13.63 4.88
C PRO A 155 -15.21 -12.55 3.94
N TYR A 156 -14.58 -11.38 3.97
CA TYR A 156 -14.89 -10.28 3.08
C TYR A 156 -13.65 -9.86 2.31
N VAL A 157 -13.86 -9.48 1.06
CA VAL A 157 -12.89 -8.76 0.25
C VAL A 157 -13.52 -7.48 -0.28
N ALA A 158 -12.82 -6.38 -0.14
CA ALA A 158 -13.21 -5.11 -0.75
C ALA A 158 -12.36 -4.91 -2.00
N TYR A 159 -12.99 -4.64 -3.13
CA TYR A 159 -12.28 -4.39 -4.38
C TYR A 159 -12.90 -3.27 -5.18
N LYS A 160 -12.06 -2.48 -5.81
CA LYS A 160 -12.47 -1.42 -6.72
C LYS A 160 -12.60 -2.00 -8.12
N SER A 161 -13.72 -1.67 -8.76
CA SER A 161 -14.00 -2.11 -10.11
C SER A 161 -14.51 -0.93 -10.94
N THR A 162 -14.08 -0.87 -12.19
CA THR A 162 -14.58 0.07 -13.18
C THR A 162 -15.32 -0.69 -14.26
N TRP A 163 -16.53 -0.26 -14.61
CA TRP A 163 -17.34 -0.88 -15.65
C TRP A 163 -17.99 0.16 -16.55
N LYS A 164 -18.30 -0.24 -17.79
CA LYS A 164 -19.08 0.60 -18.69
C LYS A 164 -20.57 0.44 -18.42
N HIS A 165 -21.25 1.55 -18.25
CA HIS A 165 -22.69 1.62 -18.16
C HIS A 165 -23.24 2.17 -19.46
N TYR A 166 -24.11 1.42 -20.11
CA TYR A 166 -24.80 1.81 -21.33
C TYR A 166 -26.23 2.25 -20.95
N LYS A 167 -26.66 3.40 -21.46
CA LYS A 167 -28.00 3.92 -21.17
C LYS A 167 -29.08 3.05 -21.84
N ASP A 168 -28.80 2.64 -23.07
CA ASP A 168 -29.67 1.78 -23.89
C ASP A 168 -28.83 1.08 -24.98
N THR A 169 -29.45 0.31 -25.87
CA THR A 169 -28.81 -0.42 -26.96
C THR A 169 -28.18 0.48 -28.03
N SER A 170 -28.57 1.75 -28.11
CA SER A 170 -28.02 2.75 -29.04
C SER A 170 -26.73 3.42 -28.54
N ASP A 171 -26.47 3.35 -27.24
CA ASP A 171 -25.29 3.93 -26.59
C ASP A 171 -24.03 3.10 -26.87
N LYS A 172 -23.35 3.38 -27.99
CA LYS A 172 -22.13 2.67 -28.41
C LYS A 172 -20.90 2.99 -27.55
N LYS A 173 -20.89 4.11 -26.81
CA LYS A 173 -19.73 4.55 -26.04
C LYS A 173 -19.79 4.16 -24.56
N GLY A 174 -20.97 4.13 -23.98
CA GLY A 174 -21.18 3.90 -22.56
C GLY A 174 -20.49 4.97 -21.68
N THR A 175 -20.87 4.99 -20.41
CA THR A 175 -20.25 5.86 -19.41
C THR A 175 -19.46 4.99 -18.45
N ASP A 176 -18.18 5.33 -18.17
CA ASP A 176 -17.40 4.62 -17.18
C ASP A 176 -17.93 4.93 -15.78
N LYS A 177 -18.27 3.89 -15.05
CA LYS A 177 -18.65 3.94 -13.64
C LYS A 177 -17.67 3.13 -12.83
N SER A 178 -17.32 3.62 -11.66
CA SER A 178 -16.47 2.90 -10.71
C SER A 178 -17.17 2.79 -9.36
N GLY A 179 -16.86 1.72 -8.64
CA GLY A 179 -17.37 1.51 -7.29
C GLY A 179 -16.48 0.59 -6.49
N LEU A 180 -16.58 0.71 -5.17
CA LEU A 180 -16.01 -0.24 -4.24
C LEU A 180 -17.08 -1.33 -4.01
N ILE A 181 -16.70 -2.58 -4.28
CA ILE A 181 -17.53 -3.74 -4.07
C ILE A 181 -17.03 -4.48 -2.86
N ILE A 182 -17.88 -4.67 -1.87
CA ILE A 182 -17.61 -5.50 -0.69
C ILE A 182 -18.27 -6.86 -0.97
N LEU A 183 -17.45 -7.89 -1.14
CA LEU A 183 -17.87 -9.23 -1.53
C LEU A 183 -17.67 -10.20 -0.37
N ASN A 184 -18.70 -11.01 -0.11
CA ASN A 184 -18.59 -12.22 0.68
C ASN A 184 -18.52 -13.43 -0.26
N PRO A 185 -17.35 -14.08 -0.47
CA PRO A 185 -17.22 -15.17 -1.44
C PRO A 185 -17.93 -16.45 -1.01
N ALA A 186 -18.24 -16.63 0.29
CA ALA A 186 -18.98 -17.79 0.78
C ALA A 186 -20.46 -17.75 0.36
N THR A 187 -21.06 -16.55 0.30
CA THR A 187 -22.48 -16.36 -0.04
C THR A 187 -22.71 -15.67 -1.38
N ASP A 188 -21.63 -15.24 -2.05
CA ASP A 188 -21.62 -14.42 -3.27
C ASP A 188 -22.38 -13.08 -3.13
N ARG A 189 -22.65 -12.64 -1.88
CA ARG A 189 -23.28 -11.34 -1.62
C ARG A 189 -22.33 -10.21 -1.92
N LYS A 190 -22.81 -9.21 -2.65
CA LYS A 190 -22.06 -8.02 -3.05
C LYS A 190 -22.81 -6.77 -2.60
N ASP A 191 -22.10 -5.89 -1.92
CA ASP A 191 -22.57 -4.54 -1.59
C ASP A 191 -21.67 -3.55 -2.35
N THR A 192 -22.29 -2.63 -3.13
CA THR A 192 -21.53 -1.69 -4.00
C THR A 192 -21.66 -0.28 -3.48
N LEU A 193 -20.53 0.36 -3.21
CA LEU A 193 -20.40 1.74 -2.78
C LEU A 193 -19.86 2.59 -3.93
N LYS A 194 -20.51 3.72 -4.20
CA LYS A 194 -20.10 4.66 -5.25
C LYS A 194 -19.17 5.72 -4.70
N TYR A 195 -18.38 6.33 -5.58
CA TYR A 195 -17.54 7.50 -5.28
C TYR A 195 -16.47 7.26 -4.19
N ILE A 196 -16.00 6.04 -4.01
CA ILE A 196 -14.91 5.72 -3.09
C ILE A 196 -13.56 5.99 -3.77
N ASP A 197 -12.72 6.81 -3.12
CA ASP A 197 -11.38 7.13 -3.63
C ASP A 197 -10.33 6.17 -3.07
N ALA A 198 -10.15 6.13 -1.77
CA ALA A 198 -9.25 5.20 -1.08
C ALA A 198 -10.02 4.34 -0.08
N TYR A 199 -9.50 3.16 0.18
CA TYR A 199 -10.06 2.23 1.15
C TYR A 199 -8.96 1.28 1.65
N SER A 200 -9.06 0.88 2.91
CA SER A 200 -8.17 -0.11 3.52
C SER A 200 -8.86 -0.81 4.68
N PHE A 201 -8.53 -2.07 4.90
CA PHE A 201 -8.82 -2.72 6.18
C PHE A 201 -7.75 -2.37 7.20
N ASN A 202 -8.12 -2.43 8.48
CA ASN A 202 -7.16 -2.47 9.57
C ASN A 202 -6.36 -3.79 9.53
N GLN A 203 -5.38 -3.94 10.42
CA GLN A 203 -4.48 -5.10 10.43
C GLN A 203 -5.25 -6.42 10.61
N ASP A 204 -6.24 -6.44 11.50
CA ASP A 204 -7.06 -7.63 11.79
C ASP A 204 -8.20 -7.86 10.78
N GLY A 205 -8.39 -6.94 9.83
CA GLY A 205 -9.46 -7.02 8.84
C GLY A 205 -10.87 -6.89 9.39
N THR A 206 -11.03 -6.30 10.59
CA THR A 206 -12.32 -6.13 11.25
C THR A 206 -12.97 -4.78 10.98
N VAL A 207 -12.17 -3.80 10.55
CA VAL A 207 -12.59 -2.43 10.26
C VAL A 207 -12.19 -2.06 8.84
N LEU A 208 -13.15 -1.56 8.07
CA LEU A 208 -12.91 -1.01 6.73
C LEU A 208 -13.00 0.52 6.79
N LEU A 209 -11.89 1.18 6.49
CA LEU A 209 -11.79 2.63 6.38
C LEU A 209 -11.91 3.03 4.92
N MET A 210 -12.59 4.15 4.65
CA MET A 210 -12.82 4.63 3.29
C MET A 210 -12.82 6.16 3.23
N THR A 211 -12.36 6.70 2.10
CA THR A 211 -12.61 8.08 1.73
C THR A 211 -13.48 8.15 0.49
N SER A 212 -14.45 9.04 0.48
CA SER A 212 -15.23 9.33 -0.72
C SER A 212 -14.58 10.43 -1.54
N LYS A 213 -14.92 10.47 -2.81
CA LYS A 213 -14.45 11.42 -3.81
C LYS A 213 -15.63 12.20 -4.37
N LYS A 214 -15.42 13.50 -4.60
CA LYS A 214 -16.38 14.33 -5.32
C LYS A 214 -16.42 13.91 -6.79
N ASP A 215 -17.59 13.59 -7.32
CA ASP A 215 -17.75 13.39 -8.76
C ASP A 215 -17.77 14.76 -9.46
N LYS A 216 -16.94 14.91 -10.48
CA LYS A 216 -16.88 16.15 -11.28
C LYS A 216 -18.19 16.44 -12.03
N LYS A 217 -19.05 15.43 -12.23
CA LYS A 217 -20.28 15.52 -13.01
C LYS A 217 -21.54 15.54 -12.15
N ASP A 218 -21.44 15.24 -10.86
CA ASP A 218 -22.59 15.13 -9.96
C ASP A 218 -22.41 16.07 -8.77
N SER A 219 -23.25 17.09 -8.69
CA SER A 219 -23.28 18.08 -7.60
C SER A 219 -23.63 17.47 -6.24
N LEU A 220 -24.12 16.22 -6.22
CA LEU A 220 -24.56 15.52 -5.02
C LEU A 220 -23.47 14.65 -4.38
N SER A 221 -22.30 14.52 -5.00
CA SER A 221 -21.19 13.72 -4.44
C SER A 221 -20.50 14.46 -3.30
N VAL A 222 -20.42 13.84 -2.16
CA VAL A 222 -19.84 14.38 -0.92
C VAL A 222 -18.51 13.70 -0.66
N THR A 223 -17.46 14.50 -0.45
CA THR A 223 -16.21 13.99 0.08
C THR A 223 -16.39 13.69 1.56
N ALA A 224 -16.11 12.47 1.97
CA ALA A 224 -16.30 12.04 3.35
C ALA A 224 -15.27 10.98 3.76
N VAL A 225 -15.01 10.89 5.05
CA VAL A 225 -14.33 9.77 5.70
C VAL A 225 -15.39 8.85 6.30
N MET A 226 -15.28 7.57 6.01
CA MET A 226 -16.25 6.55 6.42
C MET A 226 -15.54 5.38 7.07
N ILE A 227 -16.21 4.76 8.03
CA ILE A 227 -15.75 3.56 8.74
C ILE A 227 -16.85 2.51 8.72
N ALA A 228 -16.47 1.26 8.59
CA ALA A 228 -17.39 0.13 8.72
C ALA A 228 -16.77 -0.97 9.59
N HIS A 229 -17.42 -1.29 10.70
CA HIS A 229 -17.13 -2.47 11.52
C HIS A 229 -17.88 -3.72 11.06
N ALA A 230 -18.90 -3.52 10.22
CA ALA A 230 -19.63 -4.56 9.50
C ALA A 230 -20.10 -4.00 8.16
N PRO A 231 -20.21 -4.83 7.10
CA PRO A 231 -20.51 -4.33 5.76
C PRO A 231 -21.85 -3.60 5.60
N ALA A 232 -22.81 -3.89 6.49
CA ALA A 232 -24.13 -3.27 6.47
C ALA A 232 -24.17 -1.93 7.23
N CYS A 233 -23.17 -1.62 8.06
CA CYS A 233 -23.12 -0.45 8.92
C CYS A 233 -21.98 0.47 8.46
N LEU A 234 -22.32 1.41 7.61
CA LEU A 234 -21.40 2.42 7.13
C LEU A 234 -21.65 3.73 7.88
N ASP A 235 -20.67 4.18 8.63
CA ASP A 235 -20.74 5.41 9.42
C ASP A 235 -19.85 6.50 8.82
N THR A 236 -20.35 7.74 8.77
CA THR A 236 -19.61 8.89 8.26
C THR A 236 -19.01 9.66 9.42
N LEU A 237 -17.67 9.71 9.46
CA LEU A 237 -16.91 10.37 10.52
C LEU A 237 -16.68 11.86 10.25
N ALA A 238 -16.44 12.22 9.00
CA ALA A 238 -16.22 13.60 8.59
C ALA A 238 -16.69 13.82 7.16
N LYS A 239 -17.15 15.04 6.84
CA LYS A 239 -17.59 15.44 5.50
C LYS A 239 -17.38 16.92 5.27
N GLY A 240 -17.39 17.33 4.00
CA GLY A 240 -17.39 18.76 3.63
C GLY A 240 -16.04 19.34 3.21
N ALA A 241 -14.94 18.58 3.27
CA ALA A 241 -13.68 18.99 2.66
C ALA A 241 -13.67 18.72 1.15
N GLU A 242 -12.74 19.33 0.41
CA GLU A 242 -12.51 19.04 -1.01
C GLU A 242 -11.82 17.68 -1.20
N SER A 243 -11.02 17.25 -0.23
CA SER A 243 -10.37 15.94 -0.23
C SER A 243 -10.07 15.46 1.19
N TYR A 244 -10.03 14.13 1.35
CA TYR A 244 -9.54 13.46 2.54
C TYR A 244 -8.53 12.39 2.14
N SER A 245 -7.50 12.19 2.96
CA SER A 245 -6.42 11.25 2.68
C SER A 245 -5.74 10.74 3.95
N ARG A 246 -4.85 9.76 3.78
CA ARG A 246 -3.96 9.26 4.85
C ARG A 246 -4.69 8.75 6.09
N LEU A 247 -5.74 7.96 5.91
CA LEU A 247 -6.44 7.30 7.01
C LEU A 247 -5.47 6.34 7.72
N THR A 248 -5.22 6.58 9.01
CA THR A 248 -4.29 5.77 9.81
C THR A 248 -4.91 5.48 11.18
N LEU A 249 -5.11 4.21 11.50
CA LEU A 249 -5.51 3.74 12.84
C LEU A 249 -4.27 3.49 13.69
N ASN A 250 -4.39 3.70 15.00
CA ASN A 250 -3.41 3.19 15.95
C ASN A 250 -3.59 1.68 16.18
N ASP A 251 -2.61 1.04 16.84
CA ASP A 251 -2.63 -0.41 17.07
C ASP A 251 -3.79 -0.87 17.97
N ALA A 252 -4.27 0.00 18.86
CA ALA A 252 -5.43 -0.27 19.73
C ALA A 252 -6.78 -0.09 19.03
N GLU A 253 -6.79 0.47 17.80
CA GLU A 253 -7.99 0.78 17.00
C GLU A 253 -9.00 1.73 17.67
N ASP A 254 -8.55 2.46 18.69
CA ASP A 254 -9.36 3.44 19.41
C ASP A 254 -9.13 4.89 18.94
N GLN A 255 -8.15 5.10 18.04
CA GLN A 255 -7.84 6.40 17.45
C GLN A 255 -7.61 6.27 15.96
N LEU A 256 -8.23 7.16 15.19
CA LEU A 256 -8.03 7.32 13.75
C LEU A 256 -7.56 8.74 13.46
N VAL A 257 -6.45 8.90 12.75
CA VAL A 257 -6.03 10.19 12.20
C VAL A 257 -6.16 10.20 10.69
N PHE A 258 -6.46 11.37 10.15
CA PHE A 258 -6.51 11.58 8.71
C PHE A 258 -6.27 13.05 8.36
N LEU A 259 -5.90 13.27 7.10
CA LEU A 259 -5.74 14.60 6.52
C LEU A 259 -7.01 15.00 5.77
N GLY A 260 -7.36 16.28 5.87
CA GLY A 260 -8.43 16.86 5.07
C GLY A 260 -8.04 18.24 4.56
N SER A 261 -8.49 18.59 3.35
CA SER A 261 -8.18 19.89 2.75
C SER A 261 -9.46 20.56 2.25
N LYS A 262 -9.58 21.85 2.54
CA LYS A 262 -10.54 22.77 1.95
C LYS A 262 -9.88 23.69 0.91
N ASP A 263 -8.56 23.52 0.69
CA ASP A 263 -7.74 24.36 -0.20
C ASP A 263 -8.17 24.21 -1.66
N LYS A 264 -8.76 25.26 -2.23
CA LYS A 264 -9.15 25.40 -3.63
C LYS A 264 -8.09 26.13 -4.48
N SER A 265 -6.95 26.47 -3.89
CA SER A 265 -5.86 27.15 -4.61
C SER A 265 -5.39 26.33 -5.82
N LYS A 266 -4.67 26.95 -6.74
CA LYS A 266 -4.00 26.28 -7.86
C LYS A 266 -2.58 25.82 -7.51
N ASN A 267 -2.19 25.85 -6.22
CA ASN A 267 -0.88 25.42 -5.77
C ASN A 267 -0.58 23.99 -6.21
N ARG A 268 0.70 23.66 -6.41
CA ARG A 268 1.15 22.33 -6.85
C ARG A 268 0.91 21.25 -5.79
N ASN A 269 0.90 21.62 -4.52
CA ASN A 269 0.51 20.80 -3.41
C ASN A 269 -0.45 21.58 -2.50
N LYS A 270 -1.39 20.86 -1.88
CA LYS A 270 -2.46 21.45 -1.09
C LYS A 270 -2.10 21.47 0.38
N CYS A 271 -2.47 22.57 1.08
CA CYS A 271 -2.49 22.57 2.53
C CYS A 271 -3.44 21.51 3.06
N GLN A 272 -3.12 20.96 4.23
CA GLN A 272 -3.95 19.97 4.89
C GLN A 272 -4.16 20.35 6.36
N ALA A 273 -5.36 20.06 6.85
CA ALA A 273 -5.65 19.97 8.27
C ALA A 273 -5.45 18.53 8.76
N LEU A 274 -5.14 18.36 10.04
CA LEU A 274 -5.06 17.05 10.68
C LEU A 274 -6.26 16.86 11.60
N TYR A 275 -6.97 15.77 11.39
CA TYR A 275 -8.12 15.36 12.19
C TYR A 275 -7.77 14.15 13.02
N LEU A 276 -8.31 14.12 14.25
CA LEU A 276 -8.27 12.96 15.15
C LEU A 276 -9.69 12.54 15.47
N THR A 277 -10.01 11.27 15.26
CA THR A 277 -11.25 10.64 15.70
C THR A 277 -10.95 9.66 16.83
N SER A 278 -11.57 9.85 17.98
CA SER A 278 -11.59 8.85 19.06
C SER A 278 -12.73 7.86 18.78
N ILE A 279 -12.46 6.56 18.93
CA ILE A 279 -13.37 5.46 18.67
C ILE A 279 -13.63 4.75 19.99
N GLN A 280 -14.87 4.72 20.45
CA GLN A 280 -15.24 4.11 21.73
C GLN A 280 -16.36 3.08 21.53
N ALA A 281 -16.16 1.89 22.07
CA ALA A 281 -17.24 0.90 22.13
C ALA A 281 -18.27 1.28 23.21
N ILE A 282 -19.53 1.31 22.83
CA ILE A 282 -20.64 1.55 23.77
C ILE A 282 -20.95 0.24 24.47
N LYS A 283 -20.65 0.16 25.78
CA LYS A 283 -21.01 -1.00 26.60
C LYS A 283 -22.54 -1.11 26.70
N THR A 284 -23.09 -2.19 26.17
CA THR A 284 -24.51 -2.52 26.28
C THR A 284 -24.89 -2.72 27.75
N GLY A 285 -25.52 -1.73 28.34
CA GLY A 285 -25.96 -1.72 29.75
C GLY A 285 -26.42 -0.36 30.25
N LYS A 286 -26.05 0.72 29.57
CA LYS A 286 -26.65 2.04 29.75
C LYS A 286 -27.37 2.40 28.48
N THR A 287 -28.69 2.27 28.49
CA THR A 287 -29.59 2.70 27.43
C THR A 287 -29.35 4.17 27.16
N VAL A 288 -28.58 4.50 26.13
CA VAL A 288 -28.62 5.85 25.56
C VAL A 288 -29.91 5.89 24.71
N ARG A 289 -31.00 6.18 25.41
CA ARG A 289 -32.25 6.56 24.76
C ARG A 289 -32.03 7.87 24.04
N GLN A 290 -32.19 7.86 22.74
CA GLN A 290 -32.35 8.99 21.83
C GLN A 290 -31.15 9.93 21.66
N ALA A 291 -30.41 9.73 20.58
CA ALA A 291 -29.79 10.86 19.89
C ALA A 291 -30.06 10.75 18.38
N HIS A 292 -31.28 11.02 17.98
CA HIS A 292 -31.62 11.40 16.60
C HIS A 292 -31.43 12.92 16.38
N ARG A 293 -30.61 13.58 17.18
CA ARG A 293 -30.18 14.97 16.94
C ARG A 293 -28.66 15.02 16.91
N PRO A 294 -28.06 15.67 15.91
CA PRO A 294 -26.69 16.11 16.04
C PRO A 294 -26.70 17.10 17.22
N ILE A 295 -26.01 16.74 18.31
CA ILE A 295 -25.74 17.67 19.39
C ILE A 295 -24.73 18.66 18.82
N VAL A 296 -25.25 19.75 18.27
CA VAL A 296 -24.49 20.95 17.97
C VAL A 296 -24.45 21.75 19.27
N GLU A 297 -23.50 21.50 20.11
CA GLU A 297 -23.06 22.46 21.08
C GLU A 297 -21.56 22.66 20.94
N ALA A 298 -21.23 23.89 20.71
CA ALA A 298 -19.96 24.47 20.39
C ALA A 298 -18.82 24.00 21.28
N THR A 299 -17.96 23.19 20.73
CA THR A 299 -16.51 23.22 20.82
C THR A 299 -15.96 22.14 19.89
N ASP A 300 -15.37 22.52 18.77
CA ASP A 300 -14.42 21.82 17.87
C ASP A 300 -14.50 20.27 17.66
N SER A 301 -15.51 19.58 18.15
CA SER A 301 -15.66 18.12 17.96
C SER A 301 -17.06 17.72 17.51
N THR A 302 -17.15 16.82 16.53
CA THR A 302 -18.39 16.21 16.09
C THR A 302 -18.46 14.78 16.62
N THR A 303 -19.43 14.48 17.48
CA THR A 303 -19.66 13.10 17.95
C THR A 303 -20.75 12.44 17.13
N VAL A 304 -20.47 11.26 16.60
CA VAL A 304 -21.38 10.43 15.82
C VAL A 304 -21.53 9.07 16.49
N ILE A 305 -22.78 8.60 16.64
CA ILE A 305 -23.03 7.23 17.10
C ILE A 305 -23.23 6.35 15.87
N SER A 306 -22.61 5.16 15.86
CA SER A 306 -22.77 4.19 14.78
C SER A 306 -24.22 3.79 14.59
N LYS A 307 -24.60 3.43 13.37
CA LYS A 307 -25.96 3.01 13.04
C LYS A 307 -26.44 1.78 13.81
N ASP A 308 -25.52 0.93 14.24
CA ASP A 308 -25.81 -0.25 15.06
C ASP A 308 -25.81 0.04 16.58
N GLY A 309 -25.52 1.29 16.97
CA GLY A 309 -25.48 1.72 18.37
C GLY A 309 -24.35 1.17 19.20
N ARG A 310 -23.34 0.56 18.58
CA ARG A 310 -22.23 -0.11 19.28
C ARG A 310 -21.01 0.77 19.47
N TRP A 311 -20.86 1.82 18.67
CA TRP A 311 -19.68 2.66 18.60
C TRP A 311 -20.03 4.13 18.70
N ALA A 312 -19.20 4.89 19.39
CA ALA A 312 -19.22 6.34 19.39
C ALA A 312 -17.93 6.88 18.79
N TYR A 313 -18.06 7.81 17.88
CA TYR A 313 -16.94 8.46 17.19
C TYR A 313 -16.94 9.94 17.53
N SER A 314 -15.82 10.46 18.03
CA SER A 314 -15.65 11.90 18.28
C SER A 314 -14.50 12.42 17.43
N THR A 315 -14.82 13.23 16.43
CA THR A 315 -13.85 13.80 15.47
C THR A 315 -13.59 15.26 15.81
N LYS A 316 -12.30 15.63 15.93
CA LYS A 316 -11.85 17.01 16.10
C LYS A 316 -10.72 17.34 15.14
N GLU A 317 -10.64 18.58 14.70
CA GLU A 317 -9.48 19.14 14.00
C GLU A 317 -8.41 19.46 15.06
N ILE A 318 -7.24 18.80 14.97
CA ILE A 318 -6.17 18.98 15.95
C ILE A 318 -5.06 19.91 15.45
N ILE A 319 -4.90 20.02 14.13
CA ILE A 319 -4.05 20.99 13.46
C ILE A 319 -4.87 21.64 12.34
N ALA A 320 -5.02 22.95 12.39
CA ALA A 320 -5.74 23.69 11.37
C ALA A 320 -4.98 23.75 10.04
N GLU A 321 -5.72 23.83 8.95
CA GLU A 321 -5.15 23.95 7.60
C GLU A 321 -4.26 25.19 7.51
N GLY A 322 -3.03 25.03 6.99
CA GLY A 322 -2.08 26.12 6.81
C GLY A 322 -1.32 26.54 8.08
N THR A 323 -1.49 25.83 9.20
CA THR A 323 -0.68 26.06 10.41
C THR A 323 0.80 25.94 10.09
N LYS A 324 1.56 27.01 10.32
CA LYS A 324 3.01 27.05 10.12
C LYS A 324 3.73 26.41 11.28
N VAL A 325 4.72 25.59 10.98
CA VAL A 325 5.53 24.91 12.00
C VAL A 325 6.69 25.81 12.43
N GLU A 326 6.78 26.06 13.72
CA GLU A 326 7.85 26.86 14.31
C GLU A 326 9.23 26.25 14.05
N GLY A 327 10.26 27.08 13.90
CA GLY A 327 11.62 26.62 13.58
C GLY A 327 11.83 26.13 12.16
N THR A 328 10.86 26.37 11.26
CA THR A 328 10.96 26.03 9.84
C THR A 328 10.72 27.26 8.95
N PRO A 329 11.09 27.23 7.66
CA PRO A 329 10.82 28.33 6.72
C PRO A 329 9.33 28.42 6.32
N GLY A 330 8.40 28.32 7.28
CA GLY A 330 6.96 28.40 7.05
C GLY A 330 6.36 27.11 6.48
N TRP A 331 6.92 25.95 6.81
CA TRP A 331 6.38 24.67 6.41
C TRP A 331 5.08 24.34 7.14
N THR A 332 4.24 23.54 6.50
CA THR A 332 2.93 23.11 7.00
C THR A 332 2.66 21.66 6.60
N LEU A 333 1.55 21.12 7.04
CA LEU A 333 1.03 19.84 6.53
C LEU A 333 0.57 20.01 5.08
N ASN A 334 0.89 19.06 4.23
CA ASN A 334 0.48 19.03 2.83
C ASN A 334 0.05 17.64 2.38
N GLU A 335 -0.44 17.49 1.18
CA GLU A 335 -0.97 16.22 0.64
C GLU A 335 0.06 15.07 0.59
N ASN A 336 1.38 15.38 0.70
CA ASN A 336 2.43 14.38 0.71
C ASN A 336 2.82 13.95 2.15
N THR A 337 2.19 14.53 3.16
CA THR A 337 2.37 14.16 4.58
C THR A 337 2.04 12.69 4.78
N GLU A 338 2.94 11.96 5.41
CA GLU A 338 2.72 10.60 5.90
C GLU A 338 2.46 10.65 7.40
N LEU A 339 1.63 9.73 7.89
CA LEU A 339 1.22 9.66 9.28
C LEU A 339 1.61 8.31 9.86
N TYR A 340 2.20 8.31 11.05
CA TYR A 340 2.61 7.10 11.76
C TYR A 340 2.39 7.26 13.26
N PHE A 341 1.58 6.41 13.87
CA PHE A 341 1.39 6.35 15.32
C PHE A 341 2.57 5.64 16.01
N THR A 342 2.87 6.06 17.22
CA THR A 342 3.63 5.20 18.12
C THR A 342 2.77 4.01 18.57
N PRO A 343 3.37 2.84 18.92
CA PRO A 343 2.62 1.68 19.36
C PRO A 343 1.68 1.91 20.57
N ASP A 344 2.02 2.89 21.42
CA ASP A 344 1.18 3.29 22.58
C ASP A 344 0.07 4.29 22.21
N GLY A 345 -0.03 4.71 20.95
CA GLY A 345 -1.04 5.66 20.47
C GLY A 345 -0.94 7.08 21.01
N LYS A 346 0.14 7.44 21.73
CA LYS A 346 0.26 8.76 22.38
C LYS A 346 0.89 9.83 21.51
N ARG A 347 1.70 9.41 20.53
CA ARG A 347 2.43 10.31 19.65
C ARG A 347 2.19 9.95 18.20
N LEU A 348 2.20 10.98 17.36
CA LEU A 348 2.12 10.85 15.92
C LEU A 348 3.37 11.43 15.27
N PHE A 349 4.04 10.67 14.44
CA PHE A 349 5.04 11.16 13.51
C PHE A 349 4.38 11.54 12.19
N LEU A 350 4.82 12.65 11.62
CA LEU A 350 4.23 13.21 10.40
C LEU A 350 5.27 13.92 9.53
N GLY A 351 4.91 14.16 8.28
CA GLY A 351 5.73 14.91 7.36
C GLY A 351 5.24 16.35 7.22
N ILE A 352 6.16 17.31 7.23
CA ILE A 352 5.88 18.71 6.98
C ILE A 352 6.65 19.21 5.76
N GLY A 353 6.18 20.27 5.11
CA GLY A 353 6.87 20.80 3.94
C GLY A 353 6.30 22.11 3.42
N ALA A 354 7.01 22.71 2.47
CA ALA A 354 6.58 23.95 1.86
C ALA A 354 5.37 23.74 0.95
N ILE A 355 4.48 24.73 0.91
CA ILE A 355 3.46 24.83 -0.14
C ILE A 355 4.10 25.50 -1.34
N ARG A 356 3.97 24.84 -2.48
CA ARG A 356 4.59 25.26 -3.74
C ARG A 356 3.59 26.06 -4.56
N PRO A 357 4.00 27.19 -5.12
CA PRO A 357 3.14 27.99 -5.98
C PRO A 357 2.65 27.19 -7.18
N PRO A 358 1.59 27.61 -7.85
CA PRO A 358 1.09 26.99 -9.06
C PRO A 358 2.17 26.95 -10.15
N LYS A 359 2.06 25.98 -11.07
CA LYS A 359 2.88 26.00 -12.28
C LYS A 359 2.56 27.26 -13.08
N ASP A 360 3.59 27.96 -13.53
CA ASP A 360 3.40 29.02 -14.50
C ASP A 360 2.85 28.41 -15.81
N THR A 361 1.68 28.85 -16.20
CA THR A 361 0.99 28.41 -17.42
C THR A 361 0.94 29.52 -18.49
N THR A 362 1.62 30.64 -18.27
CA THR A 362 1.71 31.73 -19.24
C THR A 362 2.63 31.37 -20.40
N ILE A 363 3.59 30.48 -20.15
CA ILE A 363 4.51 29.94 -21.15
C ILE A 363 4.04 28.53 -21.54
N VAL A 364 3.82 28.29 -22.82
CA VAL A 364 3.45 26.98 -23.35
C VAL A 364 4.64 26.01 -23.25
N ASP A 365 4.36 24.72 -23.07
CA ASP A 365 5.40 23.73 -22.77
C ASP A 365 6.51 23.65 -23.84
N PHE A 366 6.19 23.86 -25.13
CA PHE A 366 7.17 23.81 -26.19
C PHE A 366 8.05 25.08 -26.27
N GLU A 367 7.63 26.20 -25.67
CA GLU A 367 8.42 27.42 -25.56
C GLU A 367 9.26 27.48 -24.27
N THR A 368 9.02 26.54 -23.36
CA THR A 368 9.79 26.45 -22.13
C THR A 368 11.23 26.06 -22.44
N ALA A 369 12.17 26.95 -22.13
CA ALA A 369 13.58 26.68 -22.29
C ALA A 369 14.00 25.45 -21.48
N GLN A 370 14.65 24.50 -22.13
CA GLN A 370 15.29 23.36 -21.48
C GLN A 370 16.75 23.71 -21.25
N LEU A 371 17.08 24.08 -20.00
CA LEU A 371 18.42 24.43 -19.60
C LEU A 371 18.95 23.45 -18.55
N ASP A 372 20.06 22.81 -18.87
CA ASP A 372 20.83 22.02 -17.93
C ASP A 372 22.00 22.84 -17.38
N ILE A 373 21.97 23.16 -16.10
CA ILE A 373 23.06 23.88 -15.43
C ILE A 373 24.02 22.85 -14.83
N TRP A 374 25.20 22.75 -15.43
CA TRP A 374 26.29 21.92 -14.93
C TRP A 374 27.13 22.76 -13.99
N ASN A 375 26.86 22.65 -12.68
CA ASN A 375 27.63 23.32 -11.66
C ASN A 375 28.57 22.33 -10.97
N TRP A 376 29.85 22.69 -10.86
CA TRP A 376 30.87 21.89 -10.19
C TRP A 376 30.54 21.58 -8.71
N ASP A 377 29.72 22.41 -8.08
CA ASP A 377 29.29 22.27 -6.67
C ASP A 377 27.94 21.53 -6.55
N ALA A 378 27.33 21.11 -7.65
CA ALA A 378 26.07 20.38 -7.62
C ALA A 378 26.25 18.96 -7.08
N VAL A 379 25.45 18.59 -6.08
CA VAL A 379 25.42 17.21 -5.53
C VAL A 379 24.86 16.22 -6.54
N TYR A 380 23.92 16.64 -7.37
CA TYR A 380 23.30 15.81 -8.41
C TYR A 380 23.51 16.41 -9.78
N THR A 381 23.88 15.57 -10.74
CA THR A 381 23.95 15.96 -12.15
C THR A 381 22.56 16.30 -12.72
N PRO A 382 22.43 17.13 -13.76
CA PRO A 382 21.14 17.46 -14.37
C PRO A 382 20.28 16.23 -14.76
N PRO A 383 20.83 15.14 -15.34
CA PRO A 383 20.04 13.92 -15.56
C PRO A 383 19.50 13.29 -14.27
N GLN A 384 20.28 13.23 -13.20
CA GLN A 384 19.84 12.75 -11.90
C GLN A 384 18.76 13.65 -11.28
N GLN A 385 18.89 14.97 -11.42
CA GLN A 385 17.89 15.93 -10.96
C GLN A 385 16.57 15.70 -11.70
N ARG A 386 16.59 15.50 -13.02
CA ARG A 386 15.40 15.18 -13.82
C ARG A 386 14.71 13.91 -13.39
N LEU A 387 15.46 12.83 -13.17
CA LEU A 387 14.92 11.57 -12.65
C LEU A 387 14.29 11.71 -11.26
N ASN A 388 14.82 12.59 -10.41
CA ASN A 388 14.37 12.79 -9.04
C ASN A 388 13.37 13.93 -8.85
N VAL A 389 12.94 14.64 -9.92
CA VAL A 389 12.03 15.80 -9.82
C VAL A 389 10.79 15.47 -8.98
N ASN A 390 10.08 14.40 -9.32
CA ASN A 390 8.85 14.03 -8.59
C ASN A 390 9.12 13.68 -7.13
N LYS A 391 10.21 12.99 -6.83
CA LYS A 391 10.63 12.67 -5.46
C LYS A 391 10.95 13.94 -4.67
N THR A 392 11.67 14.86 -5.28
CA THR A 392 12.06 16.15 -4.67
C THR A 392 10.83 17.04 -4.44
N LEU A 393 9.90 17.08 -5.41
CA LEU A 393 8.67 17.87 -5.30
C LEU A 393 7.73 17.36 -4.20
N LYS A 394 7.71 16.05 -3.95
CA LYS A 394 6.86 15.41 -2.93
C LYS A 394 7.55 15.23 -1.59
N LYS A 395 8.82 15.63 -1.46
CA LYS A 395 9.57 15.42 -0.22
C LYS A 395 8.96 16.21 0.93
N THR A 396 8.76 15.51 2.05
CA THR A 396 8.41 16.08 3.37
C THR A 396 9.56 15.87 4.35
N TYR A 397 9.52 16.62 5.43
CA TYR A 397 10.49 16.58 6.51
C TYR A 397 9.81 16.05 7.76
N SER A 398 10.53 15.23 8.51
CA SER A 398 9.93 14.55 9.66
C SER A 398 9.69 15.51 10.81
N ALA A 399 8.53 15.42 11.40
CA ALA A 399 8.09 16.13 12.59
C ALA A 399 7.26 15.18 13.47
N THR A 400 6.95 15.60 14.67
CA THR A 400 6.14 14.86 15.62
C THR A 400 5.17 15.75 16.36
N ILE A 401 4.10 15.14 16.89
CA ILE A 401 3.08 15.80 17.69
C ILE A 401 2.71 14.86 18.85
N ASP A 402 2.57 15.41 20.04
CA ASP A 402 1.99 14.74 21.18
C ASP A 402 0.46 14.85 21.12
N LEU A 403 -0.27 13.74 21.16
CA LEU A 403 -1.73 13.74 21.05
C LEU A 403 -2.44 14.18 22.33
N ALA A 404 -1.72 14.28 23.46
CA ALA A 404 -2.24 14.91 24.68
C ALA A 404 -2.22 16.44 24.57
N GLU A 405 -1.24 17.00 23.82
CA GLU A 405 -1.09 18.43 23.58
C GLU A 405 -0.94 18.71 22.06
N PRO A 406 -1.98 18.48 21.26
CA PRO A 406 -1.86 18.39 19.80
C PRO A 406 -1.56 19.70 19.08
N GLY A 407 -1.60 20.84 19.78
CA GLY A 407 -1.35 22.17 19.17
C GLY A 407 0.10 22.43 18.74
N ARG A 408 1.07 21.62 19.19
CA ARG A 408 2.50 21.86 18.93
C ARG A 408 3.09 20.78 18.02
N ILE A 409 3.60 21.22 16.87
CA ILE A 409 4.35 20.37 15.95
C ILE A 409 5.85 20.59 16.20
N VAL A 410 6.60 19.53 16.51
CA VAL A 410 8.05 19.57 16.75
C VAL A 410 8.79 19.09 15.52
N PRO A 411 9.55 19.92 14.79
CA PRO A 411 10.32 19.51 13.63
C PRO A 411 11.54 18.68 14.05
N LEU A 412 11.69 17.50 13.48
CA LEU A 412 12.81 16.59 13.76
C LEU A 412 13.93 16.73 12.73
N THR A 413 13.58 17.03 11.47
CA THR A 413 14.55 17.29 10.40
C THR A 413 14.19 18.56 9.63
N THR A 414 15.23 19.28 9.18
CA THR A 414 15.08 20.49 8.35
C THR A 414 15.95 20.46 7.09
N SER A 415 16.92 19.54 7.02
CA SER A 415 17.79 19.37 5.86
C SER A 415 17.18 18.43 4.83
N LYS A 416 17.33 18.76 3.53
CA LYS A 416 16.92 17.89 2.43
C LYS A 416 17.66 16.54 2.37
N PHE A 417 18.79 16.45 3.07
CA PHE A 417 19.62 15.26 3.15
C PHE A 417 19.44 14.47 4.44
N ALA A 418 18.65 15.00 5.37
CA ALA A 418 18.40 14.34 6.64
C ALA A 418 17.30 13.28 6.53
N GLY A 419 17.48 12.24 7.32
CA GLY A 419 16.49 11.20 7.62
C GLY A 419 16.39 10.98 9.12
N ILE A 420 15.34 10.31 9.58
CA ILE A 420 15.23 9.88 10.97
C ILE A 420 15.14 8.36 11.04
N ARG A 421 15.65 7.83 12.13
CA ARG A 421 15.40 6.46 12.56
C ARG A 421 14.65 6.48 13.88
N LEU A 422 13.45 5.91 13.87
CA LEU A 422 12.65 5.75 15.08
C LEU A 422 13.24 4.63 15.92
N MET A 423 13.49 4.93 17.19
CA MET A 423 14.00 3.98 18.14
C MET A 423 12.83 3.39 18.93
N ASN A 424 12.86 2.08 19.14
CA ASN A 424 11.80 1.35 19.85
C ASN A 424 10.40 1.70 19.31
N GLY A 425 10.21 1.66 17.97
CA GLY A 425 8.94 2.02 17.34
C GLY A 425 8.48 3.47 17.56
N GLY A 426 9.38 4.39 17.97
CA GLY A 426 9.05 5.78 18.27
C GLY A 426 8.65 6.03 19.74
N LEU A 427 8.67 5.02 20.60
CA LEU A 427 8.37 5.17 22.03
C LEU A 427 9.46 5.92 22.81
N SER A 428 10.68 5.98 22.28
CA SER A 428 11.77 6.72 22.90
C SER A 428 11.50 8.22 22.87
N GLU A 429 11.97 8.93 23.90
CA GLU A 429 11.99 10.42 23.91
C GLU A 429 13.00 11.00 22.91
N TRP A 430 13.87 10.19 22.38
CA TRP A 430 14.89 10.57 21.42
C TRP A 430 14.76 9.79 20.12
N VAL A 431 14.94 10.46 19.00
CA VAL A 431 15.09 9.86 17.68
C VAL A 431 16.50 10.12 17.16
N LEU A 432 17.03 9.22 16.37
CA LEU A 432 18.32 9.40 15.72
C LEU A 432 18.09 10.05 14.35
N ALA A 433 18.55 11.28 14.20
CA ALA A 433 18.63 11.93 12.91
C ALA A 433 20.01 11.68 12.29
N SER A 434 20.03 11.36 11.00
CA SER A 434 21.24 11.27 10.18
C SER A 434 21.18 12.33 9.09
N ASP A 435 22.28 13.04 8.86
CA ASP A 435 22.39 14.05 7.81
C ASP A 435 23.73 13.88 7.07
N ASN A 436 23.69 13.77 5.74
CA ASN A 436 24.88 13.70 4.92
C ASN A 436 25.15 14.96 4.08
N ALA A 437 24.48 16.08 4.38
CA ALA A 437 24.61 17.34 3.63
C ALA A 437 26.06 17.75 3.38
N LYS A 438 26.91 17.67 4.40
CA LYS A 438 28.34 18.00 4.30
C LYS A 438 29.11 17.08 3.35
N TYR A 439 28.66 15.84 3.20
CA TYR A 439 29.39 14.77 2.50
C TYR A 439 28.72 14.37 1.18
N ALA A 440 27.52 14.85 0.92
CA ALA A 440 26.69 14.42 -0.21
C ALA A 440 27.40 14.58 -1.57
N ARG A 441 28.21 15.62 -1.72
CA ARG A 441 29.01 15.84 -2.93
C ARG A 441 30.13 14.81 -3.10
N THR A 442 30.83 14.46 -2.01
CA THR A 442 31.95 13.50 -2.07
C THR A 442 31.48 12.08 -2.31
N THR A 443 30.22 11.74 -2.03
CA THR A 443 29.66 10.41 -2.28
C THR A 443 29.56 10.06 -3.76
N VAL A 444 29.59 11.06 -4.65
CA VAL A 444 29.61 10.85 -6.11
C VAL A 444 30.93 10.22 -6.58
N TRP A 445 32.02 10.51 -5.88
CA TRP A 445 33.37 10.05 -6.22
C TRP A 445 33.87 8.96 -5.29
N ASN A 446 33.34 8.93 -4.08
CA ASN A 446 33.77 8.02 -3.03
C ASN A 446 32.55 7.26 -2.51
N TYR A 447 32.54 5.92 -2.63
CA TYR A 447 31.47 5.06 -2.16
C TYR A 447 31.28 5.09 -0.63
N ASN A 448 32.12 5.78 0.12
CA ASN A 448 31.99 5.96 1.57
C ASN A 448 30.95 7.04 1.89
N ASN A 449 29.72 6.61 2.13
CA ASN A 449 28.66 7.48 2.60
C ASN A 449 28.89 7.87 4.06
N ARG A 450 29.25 9.14 4.28
CA ARG A 450 29.44 9.69 5.63
C ARG A 450 28.21 10.47 6.06
N TYR A 451 27.90 10.39 7.35
CA TYR A 451 26.77 11.05 7.98
C TYR A 451 27.18 11.70 9.29
N ASP A 452 26.54 12.82 9.61
CA ASP A 452 26.47 13.34 10.95
C ASP A 452 25.25 12.75 11.65
N PHE A 453 25.43 12.27 12.86
CA PHE A 453 24.38 11.66 13.68
C PHE A 453 24.05 12.53 14.87
N THR A 454 22.76 12.80 15.04
CA THR A 454 22.25 13.67 16.09
C THR A 454 21.02 13.03 16.74
N LEU A 455 21.00 12.96 18.06
CA LEU A 455 19.78 12.68 18.81
C LEU A 455 18.93 13.94 18.84
N VAL A 456 17.65 13.79 18.50
CA VAL A 456 16.64 14.87 18.56
C VAL A 456 15.58 14.46 19.55
N ASN A 457 15.31 15.33 20.52
CA ASN A 457 14.26 15.10 21.49
C ASN A 457 12.89 15.37 20.85
N VAL A 458 11.96 14.43 21.01
CA VAL A 458 10.64 14.49 20.39
C VAL A 458 9.67 15.45 21.08
N LYS A 459 9.98 15.91 22.32
CA LYS A 459 9.11 16.83 23.07
C LYS A 459 9.37 18.30 22.71
N ASP A 460 10.66 18.66 22.56
CA ASP A 460 11.07 20.07 22.41
C ASP A 460 11.93 20.33 21.17
N GLY A 461 12.38 19.27 20.47
CA GLY A 461 13.27 19.42 19.31
C GLY A 461 14.73 19.69 19.65
N SER A 462 15.12 19.64 20.94
CA SER A 462 16.51 19.82 21.37
C SER A 462 17.42 18.77 20.76
N ARG A 463 18.67 19.13 20.47
CA ARG A 463 19.59 18.33 19.69
C ARG A 463 20.87 18.02 20.45
N LYS A 464 21.33 16.77 20.35
CA LYS A 464 22.60 16.32 20.91
C LYS A 464 23.39 15.58 19.84
N VAL A 465 24.55 16.12 19.46
CA VAL A 465 25.45 15.48 18.50
C VAL A 465 25.97 14.18 19.09
N VAL A 466 25.86 13.09 18.34
CA VAL A 466 26.41 11.77 18.71
C VAL A 466 27.76 11.58 18.05
N ALA A 467 27.85 11.82 16.75
CA ALA A 467 29.08 11.65 15.99
C ALA A 467 28.99 12.39 14.65
N GLU A 468 30.13 12.80 14.13
CA GLU A 468 30.25 13.46 12.83
C GLU A 468 31.10 12.63 11.87
N GLY A 469 30.72 12.63 10.60
CA GLY A 469 31.48 12.05 9.50
C GLY A 469 31.62 10.54 9.55
N LEU A 470 30.76 9.83 10.27
CA LEU A 470 30.82 8.37 10.37
C LEU A 470 30.23 7.69 9.14
N ASN A 471 30.92 6.65 8.68
CA ASN A 471 30.40 5.69 7.73
C ASN A 471 29.92 4.43 8.48
N VAL A 472 28.65 4.37 8.82
CA VAL A 472 28.07 3.30 9.62
C VAL A 472 26.85 2.72 8.94
N GLY A 473 26.85 1.40 8.78
CA GLY A 473 25.74 0.67 8.14
C GLY A 473 24.57 0.37 9.08
N ARG A 474 24.82 0.28 10.39
CA ARG A 474 23.80 -0.13 11.37
C ARG A 474 23.95 0.63 12.69
N PHE A 475 22.79 1.03 13.20
CA PHE A 475 22.61 1.55 14.54
C PHE A 475 21.48 0.80 15.23
N ASP A 476 21.65 0.49 16.48
CA ASP A 476 20.60 -0.07 17.33
C ASP A 476 20.57 0.66 18.68
N MET A 477 19.37 0.85 19.23
CA MET A 477 19.19 1.40 20.57
C MET A 477 18.66 0.29 21.48
N SER A 478 19.14 0.30 22.73
CA SER A 478 18.58 -0.59 23.75
C SER A 478 17.09 -0.35 23.94
N PRO A 479 16.27 -1.36 24.30
CA PRO A 479 14.84 -1.20 24.56
C PRO A 479 14.52 -0.11 25.58
N SER A 480 15.41 0.10 26.56
CA SER A 480 15.30 1.15 27.58
C SER A 480 15.67 2.55 27.07
N GLY A 481 16.17 2.70 25.83
CA GLY A 481 16.63 3.96 25.29
C GLY A 481 17.91 4.52 25.91
N LYS A 482 18.61 3.75 26.78
CA LYS A 482 19.81 4.22 27.50
C LYS A 482 21.10 4.11 26.71
N TYR A 483 21.20 3.14 25.80
CA TYR A 483 22.40 2.83 25.04
C TYR A 483 22.11 2.86 23.56
N LEU A 484 23.00 3.49 22.83
CA LEU A 484 23.06 3.47 21.37
C LEU A 484 24.33 2.70 20.96
N VAL A 485 24.19 1.74 20.07
CA VAL A 485 25.27 0.91 19.54
C VAL A 485 25.36 1.08 18.04
N TRP A 486 26.58 1.21 17.51
CA TRP A 486 26.87 1.32 16.08
C TRP A 486 28.19 0.62 15.73
#